data_76be5c376983463c18f1022dfc67481b
#
_entry.id   76be5c376983463c18f1022dfc67481b
#
_cell.length_a   1.000
_cell.length_b   1.000
_cell.length_c   1.000
_cell.angle_alpha   90.00
_cell.angle_beta   90.00
_cell.angle_gamma   90.00
#
_symmetry.space_group_name_H-M   'P 1'
#
loop_
_entity.id
_entity.type
_entity.pdbx_description
1 polymer ?
#
loop_
_entity_poly.entity_id
_entity_poly.type
_entity_poly.pdbx_seq_one_letter_code
_entity_poly.pdbx_strand_id
1 'polypeptide(L)'
;MTGRVESWLENPTRRYPISCTVFVVEDTMDEHPDGLEGSWQFASKALRYGAGVAIHLSKLRPKGTKNSHGMVASGPCGFMEIFSKFNEILRRGGTYRNGAIVAHCDADHPDILEFVNYDRARIPWLKRCVNVDPDIINSPDKLKAIMDAARKGDVWIVKKQYDANGERIYSNVCQEILLKSRDTCLLSHINLGIVEIKDIPTAFKDGMEFLCVDLTTWFLSDCQSCDSCWCGG
;
A
#
# COMPACT_ATOMS: atom_id res chain seq x y z
N MET A 1 22.38 3.95 -3.78
CA MET A 1 21.04 4.56 -3.70
C MET A 1 20.11 3.87 -4.68
N THR A 2 18.80 3.96 -4.50
CA THR A 2 17.87 3.56 -5.55
C THR A 2 17.67 4.71 -6.53
N GLY A 3 17.34 4.41 -7.79
CA GLY A 3 17.09 5.44 -8.79
C GLY A 3 15.92 6.38 -8.46
N ARG A 4 15.11 6.06 -7.44
CA ARG A 4 14.05 6.93 -6.96
C ARG A 4 14.59 8.08 -6.11
N VAL A 5 15.47 7.78 -5.19
CA VAL A 5 16.14 8.79 -4.35
C VAL A 5 17.01 9.68 -5.24
N GLU A 6 17.76 9.09 -6.19
CA GLU A 6 18.54 9.84 -7.17
C GLU A 6 17.67 10.81 -7.99
N SER A 7 16.56 10.32 -8.54
CA SER A 7 15.61 11.16 -9.29
C SER A 7 14.97 12.28 -8.45
N TRP A 8 14.82 12.07 -7.14
CA TRP A 8 14.32 13.11 -6.24
C TRP A 8 15.38 14.15 -5.96
N LEU A 9 16.62 13.73 -5.74
CA LEU A 9 17.76 14.68 -5.56
C LEU A 9 17.95 15.57 -6.78
N GLU A 10 17.78 15.02 -8.00
CA GLU A 10 17.84 15.79 -9.24
C GLU A 10 16.68 16.77 -9.40
N ASN A 11 15.49 16.42 -8.91
CA ASN A 11 14.28 17.24 -9.05
C ASN A 11 13.29 17.02 -7.90
N PRO A 12 13.54 17.61 -6.72
CA PRO A 12 12.74 17.37 -5.50
C PRO A 12 11.30 17.86 -5.60
N THR A 13 10.98 18.76 -6.53
CA THR A 13 9.63 19.34 -6.68
C THR A 13 8.64 18.44 -7.43
N ARG A 14 9.09 17.40 -8.09
CA ARG A 14 8.26 16.59 -9.01
C ARG A 14 8.03 15.16 -8.57
N ARG A 15 8.73 14.66 -7.56
CA ARG A 15 8.65 13.26 -7.13
C ARG A 15 8.86 13.14 -5.63
N TYR A 16 8.27 12.13 -5.03
CA TYR A 16 8.60 11.75 -3.67
C TYR A 16 9.78 10.76 -3.64
N PRO A 17 10.69 10.86 -2.67
CA PRO A 17 11.78 9.90 -2.51
C PRO A 17 11.28 8.51 -2.06
N ILE A 18 10.02 8.42 -1.63
CA ILE A 18 9.40 7.21 -1.12
C ILE A 18 9.04 6.22 -2.23
N SER A 19 9.22 4.93 -1.94
CA SER A 19 8.92 3.85 -2.88
C SER A 19 7.47 3.38 -2.76
N CYS A 20 7.01 3.17 -1.53
CA CYS A 20 5.68 2.66 -1.23
C CYS A 20 5.09 3.35 -0.01
N THR A 21 3.78 3.29 0.10
CA THR A 21 3.04 3.71 1.28
C THR A 21 1.87 2.78 1.53
N VAL A 22 1.32 2.82 2.72
CA VAL A 22 0.17 2.02 3.17
C VAL A 22 -0.98 2.93 3.53
N PHE A 23 -2.19 2.52 3.21
CA PHE A 23 -3.42 3.19 3.64
C PHE A 23 -4.46 2.16 4.07
N VAL A 24 -4.96 2.31 5.29
CA VAL A 24 -6.03 1.47 5.82
C VAL A 24 -7.33 2.26 5.73
N VAL A 25 -8.28 1.73 4.96
CA VAL A 25 -9.56 2.42 4.69
C VAL A 25 -10.53 2.15 5.83
N GLU A 26 -11.03 3.20 6.46
CA GLU A 26 -12.12 3.14 7.43
C GLU A 26 -13.48 3.02 6.72
N ASP A 27 -14.46 2.37 7.40
CA ASP A 27 -15.77 2.07 6.85
C ASP A 27 -16.72 3.28 6.84
N THR A 28 -16.28 4.34 6.18
CA THR A 28 -17.06 5.58 5.98
C THR A 28 -16.71 6.19 4.63
N MET A 29 -17.56 7.06 4.10
CA MET A 29 -17.29 7.74 2.85
C MET A 29 -16.35 8.94 3.09
N ASP A 30 -16.77 9.91 3.87
CA ASP A 30 -16.12 11.22 4.08
C ASP A 30 -16.04 11.65 5.56
N GLU A 31 -16.75 10.98 6.46
CA GLU A 31 -16.84 11.32 7.88
C GLU A 31 -15.51 11.18 8.65
N HIS A 32 -14.57 10.43 8.09
CA HIS A 32 -13.25 10.20 8.66
C HIS A 32 -12.16 10.46 7.60
N PRO A 33 -11.02 11.09 7.95
CA PRO A 33 -9.95 11.37 6.99
C PRO A 33 -9.37 10.11 6.32
N ASP A 34 -9.52 8.95 6.96
CA ASP A 34 -9.15 7.64 6.42
C ASP A 34 -10.31 6.89 5.77
N GLY A 35 -11.44 7.55 5.52
CA GLY A 35 -12.55 7.02 4.76
C GLY A 35 -12.22 6.81 3.27
N LEU A 36 -13.21 6.38 2.52
CA LEU A 36 -13.07 6.08 1.09
C LEU A 36 -12.59 7.28 0.28
N GLU A 37 -13.17 8.47 0.47
CA GLU A 37 -12.75 9.68 -0.25
C GLU A 37 -11.31 10.08 0.11
N GLY A 38 -10.95 10.02 1.39
CA GLY A 38 -9.58 10.23 1.85
C GLY A 38 -8.59 9.25 1.21
N SER A 39 -8.99 7.99 1.07
CA SER A 39 -8.18 6.95 0.42
C SER A 39 -7.96 7.24 -1.07
N TRP A 40 -8.96 7.76 -1.79
CA TRP A 40 -8.84 8.12 -3.19
C TRP A 40 -7.90 9.31 -3.39
N GLN A 41 -8.04 10.35 -2.57
CA GLN A 41 -7.13 11.50 -2.58
C GLN A 41 -5.69 11.05 -2.31
N PHE A 42 -5.50 10.21 -1.28
CA PHE A 42 -4.20 9.68 -0.92
C PHE A 42 -3.58 8.87 -2.06
N ALA A 43 -4.31 7.90 -2.61
CA ALA A 43 -3.83 7.05 -3.68
C ALA A 43 -3.48 7.86 -4.93
N SER A 44 -4.34 8.79 -5.34
CA SER A 44 -4.09 9.63 -6.51
C SER A 44 -2.86 10.51 -6.34
N LYS A 45 -2.67 11.11 -5.15
CA LYS A 45 -1.50 11.91 -4.82
C LYS A 45 -0.22 11.07 -4.82
N ALA A 46 -0.23 9.92 -4.13
CA ALA A 46 0.92 9.03 -4.07
C ALA A 46 1.35 8.53 -5.45
N LEU A 47 0.40 8.07 -6.28
CA LEU A 47 0.68 7.62 -7.64
C LEU A 47 1.26 8.72 -8.52
N ARG A 48 0.68 9.92 -8.47
CA ARG A 48 1.14 11.08 -9.25
C ARG A 48 2.57 11.46 -8.95
N TYR A 49 2.98 11.37 -7.67
CA TYR A 49 4.35 11.63 -7.24
C TYR A 49 5.26 10.38 -7.25
N GLY A 50 4.74 9.27 -7.73
CA GLY A 50 5.56 8.10 -8.05
C GLY A 50 5.67 7.05 -6.95
N ALA A 51 4.91 7.12 -5.86
CA ALA A 51 4.86 6.07 -4.85
C ALA A 51 3.86 4.96 -5.23
N GLY A 52 4.17 3.72 -4.88
CA GLY A 52 3.20 2.63 -4.87
C GLY A 52 2.30 2.73 -3.64
N VAL A 53 1.07 2.19 -3.72
CA VAL A 53 0.12 2.25 -2.62
C VAL A 53 -0.44 0.87 -2.30
N ALA A 54 -0.33 0.44 -1.04
CA ALA A 54 -1.06 -0.68 -0.51
C ALA A 54 -2.35 -0.18 0.16
N ILE A 55 -3.50 -0.58 -0.36
CA ILE A 55 -4.81 -0.18 0.14
C ILE A 55 -5.43 -1.36 0.89
N HIS A 56 -5.63 -1.21 2.19
CA HIS A 56 -6.22 -2.22 3.05
C HIS A 56 -7.72 -1.97 3.19
N LEU A 57 -8.54 -2.89 2.65
CA LEU A 57 -10.00 -2.75 2.53
C LEU A 57 -10.76 -3.58 3.57
N SER A 58 -10.07 -4.25 4.48
CA SER A 58 -10.66 -5.23 5.39
C SER A 58 -11.68 -4.66 6.38
N LYS A 59 -11.61 -3.34 6.67
CA LYS A 59 -12.56 -2.69 7.57
C LYS A 59 -13.88 -2.31 6.89
N LEU A 60 -13.92 -2.29 5.56
CA LEU A 60 -15.14 -1.98 4.83
C LEU A 60 -16.21 -3.03 5.11
N ARG A 61 -17.44 -2.58 5.31
CA ARG A 61 -18.59 -3.47 5.48
C ARG A 61 -18.81 -4.36 4.26
N PRO A 62 -19.35 -5.57 4.47
CA PRO A 62 -19.63 -6.49 3.37
C PRO A 62 -20.64 -5.92 2.37
N LYS A 63 -20.52 -6.37 1.13
CA LYS A 63 -21.49 -6.12 0.08
C LYS A 63 -22.90 -6.52 0.53
N GLY A 64 -23.86 -5.70 0.21
CA GLY A 64 -25.25 -5.92 0.57
C GLY A 64 -25.65 -5.39 1.96
N THR A 65 -24.70 -4.97 2.79
CA THR A 65 -25.00 -4.33 4.08
C THR A 65 -25.71 -3.00 3.86
N LYS A 66 -26.80 -2.75 4.56
CA LYS A 66 -27.51 -1.47 4.51
C LYS A 66 -26.92 -0.48 5.51
N ASN A 67 -26.75 0.75 5.10
CA ASN A 67 -26.40 1.85 6.01
C ASN A 67 -27.66 2.41 6.70
N SER A 68 -27.49 3.42 7.58
CA SER A 68 -28.57 4.10 8.30
C SER A 68 -29.62 4.75 7.40
N HIS A 69 -29.27 5.07 6.16
CA HIS A 69 -30.16 5.66 5.14
C HIS A 69 -30.77 4.61 4.20
N GLY A 70 -30.55 3.32 4.46
CA GLY A 70 -31.08 2.22 3.64
C GLY A 70 -30.31 1.97 2.33
N MET A 71 -29.22 2.67 2.07
CA MET A 71 -28.36 2.41 0.91
C MET A 71 -27.57 1.14 1.12
N VAL A 72 -27.33 0.43 0.03
CA VAL A 72 -26.66 -0.87 0.03
C VAL A 72 -25.17 -0.70 -0.28
N ALA A 73 -24.31 -1.25 0.57
CA ALA A 73 -22.86 -1.22 0.40
C ALA A 73 -22.41 -2.07 -0.79
N SER A 74 -21.45 -1.55 -1.55
CA SER A 74 -20.80 -2.26 -2.67
C SER A 74 -19.78 -3.29 -2.22
N GLY A 75 -19.34 -3.22 -0.97
CA GLY A 75 -18.26 -4.04 -0.42
C GLY A 75 -16.88 -3.68 -0.97
N PRO A 76 -15.81 -4.29 -0.43
CA PRO A 76 -14.43 -3.98 -0.82
C PRO A 76 -14.17 -4.20 -2.31
N CYS A 77 -14.80 -5.19 -2.92
CA CYS A 77 -14.58 -5.56 -4.31
C CYS A 77 -15.01 -4.48 -5.31
N GLY A 78 -16.12 -3.79 -5.06
CA GLY A 78 -16.58 -2.71 -5.92
C GLY A 78 -15.60 -1.53 -5.94
N PHE A 79 -15.02 -1.21 -4.78
CA PHE A 79 -14.06 -0.10 -4.67
C PHE A 79 -12.70 -0.40 -5.30
N MET A 80 -12.31 -1.68 -5.45
CA MET A 80 -11.08 -2.03 -6.18
C MET A 80 -11.05 -1.49 -7.61
N GLU A 81 -12.20 -1.37 -8.27
CA GLU A 81 -12.27 -0.87 -9.64
C GLU A 81 -11.85 0.59 -9.74
N ILE A 82 -12.20 1.42 -8.76
CA ILE A 82 -11.80 2.82 -8.70
C ILE A 82 -10.27 2.92 -8.61
N PHE A 83 -9.65 2.17 -7.71
CA PHE A 83 -8.20 2.15 -7.57
C PHE A 83 -7.49 1.60 -8.81
N SER A 84 -8.05 0.58 -9.45
CA SER A 84 -7.53 0.07 -10.72
C SER A 84 -7.58 1.15 -11.81
N LYS A 85 -8.67 1.92 -11.86
CA LYS A 85 -8.83 3.00 -12.83
C LYS A 85 -7.89 4.18 -12.56
N PHE A 86 -7.66 4.52 -11.31
CA PHE A 86 -6.64 5.50 -10.94
C PHE A 86 -5.25 5.09 -11.46
N ASN A 87 -4.87 3.82 -11.26
CA ASN A 87 -3.57 3.34 -11.71
C ASN A 87 -3.44 3.32 -13.23
N GLU A 88 -4.53 3.06 -13.94
CA GLU A 88 -4.59 3.14 -15.40
C GLU A 88 -4.35 4.56 -15.92
N ILE A 89 -5.00 5.54 -15.30
CA ILE A 89 -5.02 6.93 -15.78
C ILE A 89 -3.81 7.72 -15.27
N LEU A 90 -3.49 7.56 -13.98
CA LEU A 90 -2.41 8.30 -13.33
C LEU A 90 -1.08 7.55 -13.49
N ARG A 91 -0.30 7.95 -14.48
CA ARG A 91 1.04 7.37 -14.67
C ARG A 91 1.98 7.83 -13.56
N ARG A 92 2.73 6.90 -13.04
CA ARG A 92 3.66 7.08 -11.95
C ARG A 92 4.70 8.17 -12.26
N GLY A 93 4.65 9.27 -11.50
CA GLY A 93 5.61 10.38 -11.61
C GLY A 93 5.71 11.03 -12.98
N GLY A 94 4.65 10.98 -13.80
CA GLY A 94 4.66 11.52 -15.17
C GLY A 94 5.55 10.75 -16.15
N THR A 95 6.11 9.62 -15.75
CA THR A 95 6.88 8.70 -16.61
C THR A 95 5.94 7.70 -17.28
N TYR A 96 6.43 7.02 -18.34
CA TYR A 96 5.68 5.95 -19.04
C TYR A 96 5.46 4.67 -18.21
N ARG A 97 5.82 4.67 -16.93
CA ARG A 97 5.63 3.53 -16.03
C ARG A 97 4.31 3.69 -15.27
N ASN A 98 3.53 2.62 -15.26
CA ASN A 98 2.32 2.55 -14.45
C ASN A 98 2.68 2.55 -12.96
N GLY A 99 1.80 3.07 -12.13
CA GLY A 99 1.88 2.95 -10.69
C GLY A 99 1.70 1.51 -10.23
N ALA A 100 1.95 1.26 -8.96
CA ALA A 100 1.65 -0.02 -8.34
C ALA A 100 0.61 0.17 -7.24
N ILE A 101 -0.54 -0.48 -7.38
CA ILE A 101 -1.55 -0.58 -6.33
C ILE A 101 -1.77 -2.05 -6.00
N VAL A 102 -1.77 -2.34 -4.70
CA VAL A 102 -2.17 -3.64 -4.16
C VAL A 102 -3.33 -3.44 -3.21
N ALA A 103 -4.46 -4.07 -3.50
CA ALA A 103 -5.59 -4.12 -2.58
C ALA A 103 -5.40 -5.32 -1.64
N HIS A 104 -5.53 -5.08 -0.35
CA HIS A 104 -5.45 -6.09 0.70
C HIS A 104 -6.84 -6.33 1.29
N CYS A 105 -7.16 -7.60 1.53
CA CYS A 105 -8.34 -8.02 2.27
C CYS A 105 -7.99 -9.15 3.23
N ASP A 106 -8.60 -9.15 4.40
CA ASP A 106 -8.39 -10.19 5.39
C ASP A 106 -9.16 -11.47 5.05
N ALA A 107 -8.58 -12.63 5.32
CA ALA A 107 -9.18 -13.93 5.02
C ALA A 107 -10.49 -14.20 5.77
N ASP A 108 -10.69 -13.54 6.91
CA ASP A 108 -11.91 -13.62 7.71
C ASP A 108 -13.05 -12.70 7.20
N HIS A 109 -12.74 -11.74 6.30
CA HIS A 109 -13.76 -10.86 5.73
C HIS A 109 -14.87 -11.67 5.04
N PRO A 110 -16.17 -11.29 5.21
CA PRO A 110 -17.30 -12.00 4.58
C PRO A 110 -17.19 -12.10 3.06
N ASP A 111 -16.69 -11.05 2.39
CA ASP A 111 -16.58 -10.99 0.93
C ASP A 111 -15.28 -11.61 0.39
N ILE A 112 -14.50 -12.33 1.21
CA ILE A 112 -13.18 -12.83 0.80
C ILE A 112 -13.27 -13.75 -0.43
N LEU A 113 -14.30 -14.57 -0.55
CA LEU A 113 -14.49 -15.44 -1.71
C LEU A 113 -14.76 -14.65 -2.99
N GLU A 114 -15.52 -13.56 -2.93
CA GLU A 114 -15.69 -12.64 -4.06
C GLU A 114 -14.35 -11.95 -4.37
N PHE A 115 -13.63 -11.49 -3.34
CA PHE A 115 -12.35 -10.80 -3.48
C PHE A 115 -11.30 -11.65 -4.21
N VAL A 116 -11.11 -12.91 -3.83
CA VAL A 116 -10.09 -13.78 -4.45
C VAL A 116 -10.47 -14.24 -5.86
N ASN A 117 -11.77 -14.34 -6.16
CA ASN A 117 -12.28 -14.75 -7.46
C ASN A 117 -12.68 -13.56 -8.35
N TYR A 118 -12.45 -12.32 -7.90
CA TYR A 118 -12.87 -11.15 -8.65
C TYR A 118 -12.25 -11.12 -10.04
N ASP A 119 -13.05 -10.79 -11.05
CA ASP A 119 -12.62 -10.83 -12.45
C ASP A 119 -11.43 -9.90 -12.69
N ARG A 120 -10.33 -10.50 -13.11
CA ARG A 120 -9.10 -9.79 -13.43
C ARG A 120 -9.26 -8.75 -14.52
N ALA A 121 -10.18 -8.97 -15.46
CA ALA A 121 -10.44 -8.04 -16.55
C ALA A 121 -11.04 -6.70 -16.07
N ARG A 122 -11.75 -6.71 -14.93
CA ARG A 122 -12.31 -5.49 -14.31
C ARG A 122 -11.27 -4.68 -13.53
N ILE A 123 -10.18 -5.33 -13.09
CA ILE A 123 -9.13 -4.70 -12.28
C ILE A 123 -7.73 -4.97 -12.85
N PRO A 124 -7.48 -4.70 -14.14
CA PRO A 124 -6.23 -5.09 -14.80
C PRO A 124 -4.99 -4.39 -14.22
N TRP A 125 -5.16 -3.20 -13.63
CA TRP A 125 -4.10 -2.36 -13.11
C TRP A 125 -3.93 -2.42 -11.57
N LEU A 126 -4.57 -3.41 -10.93
CA LEU A 126 -4.51 -3.61 -9.48
C LEU A 126 -4.10 -5.06 -9.18
N LYS A 127 -3.23 -5.26 -8.22
CA LYS A 127 -2.91 -6.56 -7.64
C LYS A 127 -3.70 -6.76 -6.36
N ARG A 128 -3.90 -8.02 -5.97
CA ARG A 128 -4.61 -8.39 -4.74
C ARG A 128 -3.69 -9.13 -3.79
N CYS A 129 -3.91 -8.93 -2.51
CA CYS A 129 -3.24 -9.66 -1.44
C CYS A 129 -4.24 -10.05 -0.35
N VAL A 130 -4.17 -11.28 0.11
CA VAL A 130 -4.98 -11.77 1.24
C VAL A 130 -4.10 -11.81 2.48
N ASN A 131 -4.58 -11.18 3.55
CA ASN A 131 -3.93 -11.26 4.86
C ASN A 131 -4.54 -12.43 5.63
N VAL A 132 -3.71 -13.37 6.06
CA VAL A 132 -4.14 -14.61 6.72
C VAL A 132 -3.68 -14.65 8.17
N ASP A 133 -4.53 -15.19 9.03
CA ASP A 133 -4.18 -15.69 10.36
C ASP A 133 -4.03 -17.22 10.31
N PRO A 134 -3.33 -17.83 11.27
CA PRO A 134 -3.23 -19.28 11.36
C PRO A 134 -4.60 -19.98 11.36
N ASP A 135 -5.63 -19.34 11.90
CA ASP A 135 -6.99 -19.88 12.00
C ASP A 135 -7.67 -20.13 10.65
N ILE A 136 -7.12 -19.64 9.55
CA ILE A 136 -7.64 -19.93 8.19
C ILE A 136 -7.71 -21.43 7.91
N ILE A 137 -6.90 -22.25 8.59
CA ILE A 137 -6.91 -23.71 8.46
C ILE A 137 -8.26 -24.30 8.86
N ASN A 138 -9.02 -23.61 9.73
CA ASN A 138 -10.33 -24.02 10.17
C ASN A 138 -11.46 -23.68 9.16
N SER A 139 -11.08 -23.05 8.03
CA SER A 139 -12.01 -22.67 6.96
C SER A 139 -11.53 -23.24 5.62
N PRO A 140 -11.68 -24.56 5.39
CA PRO A 140 -11.06 -25.25 4.26
C PRO A 140 -11.50 -24.71 2.90
N ASP A 141 -12.74 -24.27 2.76
CA ASP A 141 -13.24 -23.72 1.51
C ASP A 141 -12.59 -22.36 1.18
N LYS A 142 -12.45 -21.49 2.18
CA LYS A 142 -11.73 -20.21 2.03
C LYS A 142 -10.25 -20.46 1.74
N LEU A 143 -9.61 -21.33 2.50
CA LEU A 143 -8.22 -21.69 2.30
C LEU A 143 -8.00 -22.23 0.89
N LYS A 144 -8.84 -23.14 0.42
CA LYS A 144 -8.77 -23.70 -0.93
C LYS A 144 -8.91 -22.60 -1.99
N ALA A 145 -9.89 -21.73 -1.88
CA ALA A 145 -10.10 -20.64 -2.85
C ALA A 145 -8.90 -19.67 -2.90
N ILE A 146 -8.34 -19.30 -1.74
CA ILE A 146 -7.16 -18.44 -1.63
C ILE A 146 -5.95 -19.11 -2.29
N MET A 147 -5.69 -20.40 -1.99
CA MET A 147 -4.58 -21.13 -2.54
C MET A 147 -4.70 -21.33 -4.06
N ASP A 148 -5.90 -21.59 -4.56
CA ASP A 148 -6.14 -21.77 -5.99
C ASP A 148 -5.92 -20.44 -6.74
N ALA A 149 -6.35 -19.30 -6.18
CA ALA A 149 -6.08 -17.97 -6.74
C ALA A 149 -4.58 -17.61 -6.68
N ALA A 150 -3.90 -17.96 -5.59
CA ALA A 150 -2.46 -17.73 -5.45
C ALA A 150 -1.65 -18.54 -6.47
N ARG A 151 -2.00 -19.83 -6.69
CA ARG A 151 -1.35 -20.67 -7.71
C ARG A 151 -1.51 -20.13 -9.14
N LYS A 152 -2.62 -19.44 -9.43
CA LYS A 152 -2.84 -18.76 -10.72
C LYS A 152 -2.04 -17.46 -10.85
N GLY A 153 -1.42 -16.97 -9.76
CA GLY A 153 -0.74 -15.68 -9.72
C GLY A 153 -1.67 -14.47 -9.61
N ASP A 154 -2.95 -14.68 -9.31
CA ASP A 154 -3.94 -13.62 -9.20
C ASP A 154 -3.91 -12.90 -7.85
N VAL A 155 -3.48 -13.60 -6.81
CA VAL A 155 -3.50 -13.13 -5.41
C VAL A 155 -2.18 -13.48 -4.74
N TRP A 156 -1.67 -12.57 -3.92
CA TRP A 156 -0.59 -12.84 -2.98
C TRP A 156 -1.15 -13.16 -1.60
N ILE A 157 -0.34 -13.78 -0.77
CA ILE A 157 -0.72 -14.16 0.59
C ILE A 157 0.33 -13.63 1.55
N VAL A 158 -0.11 -12.92 2.60
CA VAL A 158 0.75 -12.49 3.70
C VAL A 158 0.12 -12.86 5.03
N LYS A 159 0.95 -13.12 6.04
CA LYS A 159 0.50 -13.33 7.40
C LYS A 159 0.14 -11.97 8.02
N LYS A 160 -0.98 -11.89 8.74
CA LYS A 160 -1.29 -10.74 9.59
C LYS A 160 -0.20 -10.58 10.66
N GLN A 161 0.23 -9.34 10.88
CA GLN A 161 1.30 -9.01 11.81
C GLN A 161 0.83 -7.93 12.79
N TYR A 162 1.45 -7.94 13.95
CA TYR A 162 1.16 -7.02 15.04
C TYR A 162 2.50 -6.51 15.60
N ASP A 163 2.53 -5.28 16.06
CA ASP A 163 3.69 -4.71 16.73
C ASP A 163 3.83 -5.21 18.19
N ALA A 164 4.85 -4.73 18.89
CA ALA A 164 5.12 -5.12 20.26
C ALA A 164 4.00 -4.74 21.25
N ASN A 165 3.13 -3.79 20.87
CA ASN A 165 1.99 -3.36 21.68
C ASN A 165 0.71 -4.13 21.31
N GLY A 166 0.77 -5.06 20.35
CA GLY A 166 -0.40 -5.78 19.84
C GLY A 166 -1.23 -4.99 18.82
N GLU A 167 -0.76 -3.85 18.36
CA GLU A 167 -1.41 -3.09 17.29
C GLU A 167 -1.11 -3.69 15.94
N ARG A 168 -2.14 -3.72 15.07
CA ARG A 168 -2.00 -4.25 13.73
C ARG A 168 -1.05 -3.39 12.89
N ILE A 169 -0.10 -4.04 12.24
CA ILE A 169 0.76 -3.45 11.21
C ILE A 169 0.48 -4.11 9.86
N TYR A 170 0.73 -3.38 8.77
CA TYR A 170 0.21 -3.70 7.45
C TYR A 170 1.33 -3.78 6.43
N SER A 171 1.24 -4.74 5.51
CA SER A 171 2.23 -4.91 4.46
C SER A 171 2.13 -3.79 3.42
N ASN A 172 3.28 -3.31 2.96
CA ASN A 172 3.41 -2.40 1.84
C ASN A 172 3.08 -3.07 0.50
N VAL A 173 3.30 -2.37 -0.61
CA VAL A 173 3.00 -2.86 -1.97
C VAL A 173 3.78 -4.14 -2.30
N CYS A 174 5.07 -4.20 -1.99
CA CYS A 174 5.95 -5.33 -2.28
C CYS A 174 5.93 -6.41 -1.20
N GLN A 175 5.28 -6.14 -0.05
CA GLN A 175 5.06 -7.04 1.08
C GLN A 175 6.29 -7.37 1.93
N GLU A 176 7.40 -6.68 1.72
CA GLU A 176 8.65 -6.89 2.47
C GLU A 176 8.76 -6.04 3.74
N ILE A 177 7.94 -4.99 3.87
CA ILE A 177 7.97 -4.06 5.02
C ILE A 177 6.57 -3.96 5.63
N LEU A 178 6.54 -3.87 6.96
CA LEU A 178 5.32 -3.71 7.76
C LEU A 178 5.26 -2.29 8.30
N LEU A 179 4.15 -1.62 8.06
CA LEU A 179 3.94 -0.21 8.31
C LEU A 179 2.60 0.04 9.02
N LYS A 180 2.48 1.15 9.73
CA LYS A 180 1.17 1.69 10.13
C LYS A 180 0.50 2.37 8.94
N SER A 181 -0.80 2.68 9.09
CA SER A 181 -1.51 3.45 8.06
C SER A 181 -0.83 4.79 7.82
N ARG A 182 -0.68 5.16 6.56
CA ARG A 182 -0.01 6.37 6.06
C ARG A 182 1.51 6.41 6.21
N ASP A 183 2.13 5.38 6.79
CA ASP A 183 3.59 5.26 6.80
C ASP A 183 4.12 4.97 5.40
N THR A 184 5.40 5.21 5.22
CA THR A 184 6.08 5.09 3.93
C THR A 184 7.35 4.27 4.05
N CYS A 185 7.86 3.77 2.93
CA CYS A 185 9.15 3.11 2.86
C CYS A 185 10.09 3.80 1.87
N LEU A 186 11.35 3.88 2.26
CA LEU A 186 12.47 4.23 1.38
C LEU A 186 13.35 3.00 1.20
N LEU A 187 13.91 2.87 0.01
CA LEU A 187 14.78 1.74 -0.31
C LEU A 187 16.16 2.24 -0.71
N SER A 188 17.20 1.56 -0.23
CA SER A 188 18.56 1.69 -0.69
C SER A 188 19.15 0.31 -0.97
N HIS A 189 20.11 0.24 -1.87
CA HIS A 189 20.79 -1.00 -2.22
C HIS A 189 22.30 -0.78 -2.19
N ILE A 190 23.01 -1.78 -1.68
CA ILE A 190 24.48 -1.83 -1.67
C ILE A 190 24.89 -2.98 -2.59
N ASN A 191 25.70 -2.66 -3.59
CA ASN A 191 26.25 -3.68 -4.48
C ASN A 191 27.43 -4.38 -3.79
N LEU A 192 27.16 -5.49 -3.14
CA LEU A 192 28.19 -6.28 -2.43
C LEU A 192 29.27 -6.86 -3.36
N GLY A 193 29.05 -6.89 -4.68
CA GLY A 193 30.03 -7.34 -5.66
C GLY A 193 31.22 -6.38 -5.86
N ILE A 194 31.08 -5.13 -5.40
CA ILE A 194 32.13 -4.10 -5.55
C ILE A 194 32.61 -3.52 -4.22
N VAL A 195 31.98 -3.90 -3.10
CA VAL A 195 32.37 -3.45 -1.75
C VAL A 195 33.28 -4.50 -1.13
N GLU A 196 34.44 -4.08 -0.63
CA GLU A 196 35.33 -5.00 0.11
C GLU A 196 34.65 -5.45 1.41
N ILE A 197 34.87 -6.70 1.80
CA ILE A 197 34.22 -7.32 2.97
C ILE A 197 34.41 -6.47 4.24
N LYS A 198 35.58 -5.89 4.44
CA LYS A 198 35.90 -5.01 5.59
C LYS A 198 35.05 -3.73 5.64
N ASP A 199 34.60 -3.24 4.47
CA ASP A 199 33.88 -1.98 4.32
C ASP A 199 32.35 -2.15 4.31
N ILE A 200 31.86 -3.39 4.30
CA ILE A 200 30.41 -3.68 4.31
C ILE A 200 29.68 -2.99 5.47
N PRO A 201 30.15 -3.08 6.75
CA PRO A 201 29.47 -2.41 7.86
C PRO A 201 29.37 -0.90 7.68
N THR A 202 30.44 -0.26 7.19
CA THR A 202 30.47 1.19 6.92
C THR A 202 29.48 1.55 5.81
N ALA A 203 29.48 0.81 4.71
CA ALA A 203 28.56 1.04 3.59
C ALA A 203 27.08 0.94 4.01
N PHE A 204 26.75 -0.01 4.90
CA PHE A 204 25.38 -0.11 5.45
C PHE A 204 25.06 1.06 6.37
N LYS A 205 25.99 1.48 7.23
CA LYS A 205 25.81 2.64 8.11
C LYS A 205 25.57 3.91 7.30
N ASP A 206 26.41 4.19 6.33
CA ASP A 206 26.31 5.37 5.47
C ASP A 206 24.99 5.36 4.67
N GLY A 207 24.60 4.18 4.16
CA GLY A 207 23.32 4.00 3.48
C GLY A 207 22.11 4.29 4.36
N MET A 208 22.14 3.89 5.63
CA MET A 208 21.07 4.19 6.59
C MET A 208 21.04 5.66 6.99
N GLU A 209 22.19 6.25 7.28
CA GLU A 209 22.30 7.68 7.59
C GLU A 209 21.74 8.53 6.45
N PHE A 210 22.06 8.17 5.20
CA PHE A 210 21.54 8.83 4.02
C PHE A 210 20.01 8.74 3.93
N LEU A 211 19.41 7.55 4.12
CA LEU A 211 17.95 7.38 4.11
C LEU A 211 17.26 8.19 5.22
N CYS A 212 17.88 8.29 6.40
CA CYS A 212 17.35 9.07 7.51
C CYS A 212 17.37 10.57 7.21
N VAL A 213 18.44 11.07 6.61
CA VAL A 213 18.56 12.49 6.21
C VAL A 213 17.52 12.83 5.13
N ASP A 214 17.35 11.98 4.13
CA ASP A 214 16.34 12.17 3.09
C ASP A 214 14.94 12.28 3.66
N LEU A 215 14.54 11.37 4.58
CA LEU A 215 13.27 11.41 5.26
C LEU A 215 13.07 12.73 6.02
N THR A 216 14.07 13.14 6.79
CA THR A 216 14.00 14.34 7.64
C THR A 216 13.91 15.61 6.78
N THR A 217 14.67 15.69 5.72
CA THR A 217 14.68 16.84 4.79
C THR A 217 13.34 16.94 4.05
N TRP A 218 12.76 15.81 3.65
CA TRP A 218 11.46 15.80 2.99
C TRP A 218 10.33 16.27 3.93
N PHE A 219 10.29 15.78 5.17
CA PHE A 219 9.32 16.24 6.18
C PHE A 219 9.42 17.75 6.44
N LEU A 220 10.64 18.29 6.50
CA LEU A 220 10.86 19.72 6.76
C LEU A 220 10.49 20.61 5.56
N SER A 221 10.72 20.16 4.32
CA SER A 221 10.42 20.94 3.12
C SER A 221 8.92 20.99 2.79
N ASP A 222 8.21 19.89 2.97
CA ASP A 222 6.76 19.86 2.72
C ASP A 222 5.95 20.55 3.83
N CYS A 223 6.48 20.59 5.07
CA CYS A 223 5.82 21.27 6.18
C CYS A 223 5.84 22.81 6.04
N GLN A 224 6.76 23.38 5.25
CA GLN A 224 6.84 24.83 5.01
C GLN A 224 5.98 25.31 3.83
N SER A 225 5.51 24.42 2.97
CA SER A 225 4.81 24.81 1.73
C SER A 225 3.34 24.37 1.65
N CYS A 226 2.80 23.76 2.69
CA CYS A 226 1.47 23.15 2.62
C CYS A 226 0.58 23.61 3.78
N ASP A 227 -0.42 24.47 3.48
CA ASP A 227 -1.52 24.80 4.40
C ASP A 227 -2.42 23.59 4.76
N SER A 228 -2.08 22.39 4.27
CA SER A 228 -2.73 21.13 4.58
C SER A 228 -1.68 20.04 4.82
N CYS A 229 -0.86 20.23 5.87
CA CYS A 229 0.12 19.24 6.26
C CYS A 229 -0.51 17.91 6.69
N TRP A 230 -0.02 16.84 6.11
CA TRP A 230 -0.26 15.45 6.50
C TRP A 230 0.29 15.09 7.91
N CYS A 231 0.82 16.09 8.62
CA CYS A 231 1.39 15.97 9.96
C CYS A 231 0.34 16.23 11.06
N GLY A 232 -0.84 15.69 10.91
CA GLY A 232 -1.90 15.80 11.92
C GLY A 232 -2.07 14.49 12.68
N GLY A 233 -1.50 14.46 13.92
CA GLY A 233 -1.85 13.54 14.99
C GLY A 233 -1.29 12.14 14.93
#